data_f7c050a510300d3b19195947cc144021
#
_entry.id   f7c050a510300d3b19195947cc144021
#
_cell.length_a   1.000
_cell.length_b   1.000
_cell.length_c   1.000
_cell.angle_alpha   90.00
_cell.angle_beta   90.00
_cell.angle_gamma   90.00
#
_symmetry.space_group_name_H-M   'P 1'
#
loop_
_entity.id
_entity.type
_entity.pdbx_description
1 polymer ?
#
loop_
_entity_poly.entity_id
_entity_poly.type
_entity_poly.pdbx_seq_one_letter_code
_entity_poly.pdbx_strand_id
1 'polypeptide(L)'
;MGVLVLTSAVIGFGSTARAEEAGPPDKSIEQRFEELDQEIRILKRKNELGQEAAETAKKSTAVVKAGNTGFSLESADGQHVIKLRGLLQADHRLYFEGASDVRNRTDQRAGDLNADGFHDAADSWLARRVRPTIEGTLFGKYDFRFTPEFAGGSASVVDSYIDARFDPAFKVRAGKFKSFVGLERLQSGADIKFLERSYVTNAILPNRDFGIAVHGDLVGDRLNYAFGLVNGVSDGGNISTGAEFDGRHEVTARLFATPFKNDYSVLNGLGFGVAATYTDAQGERNLNFTDTSAADATRNGLPSYLADGQNVFFRYSSAAVADGQRLRLSPQAYYYTGPLGVIAEYAQVRQDVSLTTGGSPAGGGAGSNTNITPNTNKKLRHDAWQVAISYLLTGEDASFKGVKPKQDFNFGSGWGAWELVARYSEINLDDDTFRDPTGTSFTGAYADLSTSAQSARSWTGGVNWYLNQNTRVALNYSHTTFDGGAGVGTSPINAAGTNVRDRPDEHALLTRLQLAF
;
A
#
# COMPACT_ATOMS: atom_id res chain seq x y z
N MET A 1 2.55 -6.39 43.30
CA MET A 1 2.14 -6.40 44.70
C MET A 1 2.49 -7.80 45.23
N GLY A 2 3.74 -7.95 45.70
CA GLY A 2 4.29 -9.21 46.21
C GLY A 2 4.35 -9.13 47.72
N VAL A 3 3.77 -10.10 48.37
CA VAL A 3 3.76 -10.22 49.83
C VAL A 3 4.98 -11.05 50.21
N LEU A 4 5.89 -10.39 50.92
CA LEU A 4 7.04 -11.00 51.55
C LEU A 4 6.60 -11.49 52.93
N VAL A 5 6.63 -12.79 53.18
CA VAL A 5 6.42 -13.35 54.52
C VAL A 5 7.78 -13.58 55.15
N LEU A 6 8.10 -12.75 56.17
CA LEU A 6 9.21 -12.95 57.09
C LEU A 6 8.76 -13.78 58.27
N THR A 7 9.33 -14.97 58.43
CA THR A 7 9.19 -15.77 59.65
C THR A 7 10.40 -15.55 60.55
N SER A 8 10.16 -14.93 61.69
CA SER A 8 11.14 -14.72 62.76
C SER A 8 11.31 -16.02 63.56
N ALA A 9 12.58 -16.49 63.65
CA ALA A 9 12.95 -17.58 64.56
C ALA A 9 13.26 -17.03 65.95
N VAL A 10 12.62 -17.55 66.93
CA VAL A 10 12.91 -17.32 68.36
C VAL A 10 13.94 -18.31 68.81
N ILE A 11 15.07 -17.83 69.29
CA ILE A 11 16.13 -18.68 69.90
C ILE A 11 15.77 -18.87 71.37
N GLY A 12 15.44 -20.11 71.76
CA GLY A 12 15.35 -20.54 73.14
C GLY A 12 16.58 -21.32 73.53
N PHE A 13 17.35 -20.76 74.48
CA PHE A 13 18.41 -21.52 75.15
C PHE A 13 17.81 -22.49 76.18
N GLY A 14 17.98 -23.77 75.93
CA GLY A 14 17.71 -24.80 76.92
C GLY A 14 18.89 -25.77 76.92
N SER A 15 19.63 -25.73 78.03
CA SER A 15 20.72 -26.71 78.29
C SER A 15 20.13 -28.05 78.72
N THR A 16 20.37 -29.11 77.93
CA THR A 16 20.18 -30.47 78.40
C THR A 16 21.37 -31.35 77.95
N ALA A 17 21.70 -32.23 78.79
CA ALA A 17 22.89 -33.10 78.79
C ALA A 17 23.04 -33.90 77.48
N ARG A 18 24.30 -33.99 77.07
CA ARG A 18 24.80 -34.73 75.95
C ARG A 18 24.69 -36.24 76.23
N ALA A 19 23.75 -36.91 75.63
CA ALA A 19 23.86 -38.35 75.38
C ALA A 19 24.63 -38.53 74.08
N GLU A 20 25.75 -39.27 74.16
CA GLU A 20 26.61 -39.63 73.06
C GLU A 20 25.86 -40.64 72.18
N GLU A 21 25.21 -40.19 71.11
CA GLU A 21 24.63 -41.07 70.11
C GLU A 21 25.79 -41.62 69.27
N ALA A 22 25.94 -42.91 69.28
CA ALA A 22 26.88 -43.62 68.44
C ALA A 22 26.55 -43.30 66.97
N GLY A 23 27.48 -42.67 66.25
CA GLY A 23 27.33 -42.37 64.82
C GLY A 23 27.00 -43.65 64.02
N PRO A 24 26.29 -43.50 62.91
CA PRO A 24 25.99 -44.65 62.07
C PRO A 24 27.29 -45.37 61.69
N PRO A 25 27.28 -46.71 61.60
CA PRO A 25 28.49 -47.50 61.34
C PRO A 25 29.13 -47.01 60.03
N ASP A 26 30.46 -46.84 60.06
CA ASP A 26 31.22 -46.32 58.91
C ASP A 26 31.08 -47.39 57.79
N LYS A 27 30.34 -46.99 56.74
CA LYS A 27 30.04 -47.85 55.58
C LYS A 27 31.36 -48.23 54.91
N SER A 28 31.50 -49.46 54.54
CA SER A 28 32.69 -49.91 53.80
C SER A 28 32.85 -49.11 52.49
N ILE A 29 34.07 -48.99 52.03
CA ILE A 29 34.37 -48.34 50.76
C ILE A 29 33.55 -48.97 49.61
N GLU A 30 33.37 -50.28 49.61
CA GLU A 30 32.54 -51.00 48.63
C GLU A 30 31.07 -50.58 48.68
N GLN A 31 30.48 -50.41 49.84
CA GLN A 31 29.11 -49.98 50.01
C GLN A 31 28.92 -48.54 49.52
N ARG A 32 29.91 -47.68 49.72
CA ARG A 32 29.89 -46.29 49.18
C ARG A 32 30.00 -46.27 47.64
N PHE A 33 30.79 -47.17 47.06
CA PHE A 33 30.89 -47.33 45.61
C PHE A 33 29.57 -47.86 44.99
N GLU A 34 28.91 -48.80 45.61
CA GLU A 34 27.60 -49.29 45.16
C GLU A 34 26.52 -48.23 45.23
N GLU A 35 26.49 -47.44 46.33
CA GLU A 35 25.57 -46.31 46.45
C GLU A 35 25.82 -45.23 45.38
N LEU A 36 27.09 -44.86 45.11
CA LEU A 36 27.47 -43.91 44.06
C LEU A 36 27.13 -44.46 42.66
N ASP A 37 27.35 -45.75 42.38
CA ASP A 37 26.98 -46.35 41.09
C ASP A 37 25.45 -46.32 40.91
N GLN A 38 24.71 -46.58 41.96
CA GLN A 38 23.26 -46.51 41.96
C GLN A 38 22.76 -45.09 41.78
N GLU A 39 23.35 -44.10 42.43
CA GLU A 39 23.05 -42.68 42.23
C GLU A 39 23.36 -42.20 40.81
N ILE A 40 24.51 -42.66 40.24
CA ILE A 40 24.88 -42.36 38.85
C ILE A 40 23.85 -42.94 37.87
N ARG A 41 23.39 -44.20 38.10
CA ARG A 41 22.35 -44.83 37.27
C ARG A 41 21.02 -44.05 37.37
N ILE A 42 20.62 -43.66 38.56
CA ILE A 42 19.41 -42.85 38.79
C ILE A 42 19.51 -41.49 38.10
N LEU A 43 20.66 -40.81 38.22
CA LEU A 43 20.91 -39.52 37.57
C LEU A 43 20.92 -39.63 36.04
N LYS A 44 21.56 -40.68 35.49
CA LYS A 44 21.52 -40.96 34.04
C LYS A 44 20.10 -41.19 33.57
N ARG A 45 19.32 -42.01 34.25
CA ARG A 45 17.94 -42.30 33.88
C ARG A 45 17.03 -41.05 34.00
N LYS A 46 17.23 -40.24 35.04
CA LYS A 46 16.53 -38.96 35.22
C LYS A 46 16.87 -37.97 34.10
N ASN A 47 18.12 -37.93 33.65
CA ASN A 47 18.56 -37.08 32.55
C ASN A 47 17.98 -37.57 31.21
N GLU A 48 17.96 -38.90 30.95
CA GLU A 48 17.33 -39.50 29.78
C GLU A 48 15.82 -39.19 29.74
N LEU A 49 15.09 -39.38 30.84
CA LEU A 49 13.68 -39.06 30.97
C LEU A 49 13.43 -37.55 30.79
N GLY A 50 14.33 -36.71 31.31
CA GLY A 50 14.29 -35.26 31.13
C GLY A 50 14.50 -34.87 29.66
N GLN A 51 15.41 -35.52 28.95
CA GLN A 51 15.63 -35.32 27.52
C GLN A 51 14.46 -35.82 26.67
N GLU A 52 13.93 -37.02 26.95
CA GLU A 52 12.74 -37.56 26.28
C GLU A 52 11.50 -36.65 26.50
N ALA A 53 11.31 -36.16 27.73
CA ALA A 53 10.25 -35.23 28.06
C ALA A 53 10.44 -33.88 27.35
N ALA A 54 11.68 -33.35 27.28
CA ALA A 54 12.01 -32.12 26.57
C ALA A 54 11.81 -32.24 25.04
N GLU A 55 12.19 -33.40 24.46
CA GLU A 55 11.94 -33.69 23.05
C GLU A 55 10.45 -33.82 22.74
N THR A 56 9.71 -34.47 23.62
CA THR A 56 8.25 -34.58 23.49
C THR A 56 7.58 -33.24 23.64
N ALA A 57 8.01 -32.42 24.59
CA ALA A 57 7.53 -31.04 24.76
C ALA A 57 7.85 -30.16 23.54
N LYS A 58 9.05 -30.28 22.96
CA LYS A 58 9.42 -29.59 21.72
C LYS A 58 8.51 -29.95 20.55
N LYS A 59 8.07 -31.19 20.45
CA LYS A 59 7.15 -31.66 19.39
C LYS A 59 5.70 -31.22 19.59
N SER A 60 5.32 -30.76 20.77
CA SER A 60 3.95 -30.35 21.09
C SER A 60 3.80 -28.85 21.44
N THR A 61 4.91 -28.16 21.69
CA THR A 61 4.87 -26.76 22.16
C THR A 61 4.97 -25.79 21.00
N ALA A 62 4.06 -24.83 20.94
CA ALA A 62 4.11 -23.74 19.98
C ALA A 62 5.36 -22.86 20.22
N VAL A 63 5.98 -22.40 19.13
CA VAL A 63 7.17 -21.55 19.15
C VAL A 63 6.76 -20.08 18.95
N VAL A 64 7.14 -19.23 19.89
CA VAL A 64 7.02 -17.76 19.76
C VAL A 64 8.35 -17.22 19.25
N LYS A 65 8.31 -16.45 18.17
CA LYS A 65 9.47 -15.75 17.62
C LYS A 65 9.22 -14.26 17.64
N ALA A 66 10.21 -13.47 18.03
CA ALA A 66 10.22 -12.02 17.95
C ALA A 66 11.51 -11.58 17.24
N GLY A 67 11.41 -10.64 16.31
CA GLY A 67 12.55 -10.17 15.53
C GLY A 67 12.18 -9.02 14.62
N ASN A 68 13.10 -8.66 13.75
CA ASN A 68 12.97 -7.51 12.84
C ASN A 68 11.78 -7.61 11.87
N THR A 69 11.18 -8.77 11.71
CA THR A 69 9.99 -9.00 10.87
C THR A 69 8.69 -9.07 11.69
N GLY A 70 8.71 -8.57 12.93
CA GLY A 70 7.59 -8.59 13.86
C GLY A 70 7.56 -9.81 14.76
N PHE A 71 6.36 -10.20 15.15
CA PHE A 71 6.12 -11.32 16.05
C PHE A 71 5.43 -12.46 15.32
N SER A 72 5.78 -13.70 15.67
CA SER A 72 5.07 -14.87 15.15
C SER A 72 4.87 -15.94 16.21
N LEU A 73 3.74 -16.65 16.07
CA LEU A 73 3.39 -17.85 16.78
C LEU A 73 3.33 -18.99 15.74
N GLU A 74 4.07 -20.06 15.97
CA GLU A 74 4.16 -21.20 15.04
C GLU A 74 3.84 -22.49 15.81
N SER A 75 2.96 -23.33 15.26
CA SER A 75 2.70 -24.65 15.82
C SER A 75 3.97 -25.53 15.73
N ALA A 76 4.07 -26.52 16.60
CA ALA A 76 5.22 -27.41 16.66
C ALA A 76 5.49 -28.15 15.33
N ASP A 77 4.44 -28.45 14.57
CA ASP A 77 4.50 -29.10 13.26
C ASP A 77 4.75 -28.11 12.10
N GLY A 78 4.81 -26.80 12.39
CA GLY A 78 5.01 -25.74 11.39
C GLY A 78 3.83 -25.52 10.44
N GLN A 79 2.71 -26.22 10.60
CA GLN A 79 1.56 -26.10 9.70
C GLN A 79 0.70 -24.89 9.97
N HIS A 80 0.76 -24.34 11.19
CA HIS A 80 0.02 -23.15 11.58
C HIS A 80 1.00 -22.06 12.00
N VAL A 81 0.95 -20.93 11.30
CA VAL A 81 1.79 -19.77 11.58
C VAL A 81 0.90 -18.54 11.62
N ILE A 82 0.98 -17.76 12.68
CA ILE A 82 0.37 -16.44 12.78
C ILE A 82 1.49 -15.43 12.98
N LYS A 83 1.49 -14.36 12.20
CA LYS A 83 2.44 -13.25 12.27
C LYS A 83 1.71 -11.95 12.55
N LEU A 84 2.27 -11.17 13.46
CA LEU A 84 1.85 -9.80 13.74
C LEU A 84 2.87 -8.86 13.14
N ARG A 85 2.42 -7.97 12.25
CA ARG A 85 3.23 -6.95 11.62
C ARG A 85 2.60 -5.59 11.81
N GLY A 86 3.39 -4.54 11.65
CA GLY A 86 2.93 -3.16 11.74
C GLY A 86 3.55 -2.27 10.68
N LEU A 87 2.79 -1.26 10.23
CA LEU A 87 3.28 -0.15 9.43
C LEU A 87 2.72 1.15 9.98
N LEU A 88 3.61 1.99 10.51
CA LEU A 88 3.31 3.33 10.97
C LEU A 88 4.06 4.33 10.10
N GLN A 89 3.35 5.32 9.58
CA GLN A 89 3.92 6.41 8.79
C GLN A 89 3.32 7.73 9.24
N ALA A 90 4.18 8.63 9.71
CA ALA A 90 3.85 10.01 10.02
C ALA A 90 4.49 10.92 8.95
N ASP A 91 3.69 11.72 8.30
CA ASP A 91 4.12 12.64 7.25
C ASP A 91 3.99 14.08 7.71
N HIS A 92 4.91 14.91 7.23
CA HIS A 92 4.79 16.35 7.21
C HIS A 92 4.82 16.83 5.76
N ARG A 93 3.89 17.67 5.40
CA ARG A 93 3.75 18.27 4.06
C ARG A 93 3.87 19.77 4.18
N LEU A 94 4.79 20.33 3.42
CA LEU A 94 4.98 21.77 3.25
C LEU A 94 4.74 22.10 1.78
N TYR A 95 3.96 23.13 1.54
CA TYR A 95 3.70 23.66 0.21
C TYR A 95 4.31 25.06 0.10
N PHE A 96 4.94 25.32 -1.04
CA PHE A 96 5.48 26.63 -1.36
C PHE A 96 4.48 27.39 -2.23
N GLU A 97 4.75 28.67 -2.50
CA GLU A 97 3.92 29.50 -3.37
C GLU A 97 3.52 28.77 -4.64
N GLY A 98 2.26 28.89 -5.03
CA GLY A 98 1.70 28.29 -6.23
C GLY A 98 0.94 26.98 -6.02
N ALA A 99 1.15 26.26 -4.92
CA ALA A 99 0.39 25.05 -4.64
C ALA A 99 -1.09 25.38 -4.37
N SER A 100 -2.00 24.90 -5.22
CA SER A 100 -3.43 25.18 -5.09
C SER A 100 -4.26 23.90 -4.94
N ASP A 101 -5.25 23.91 -4.03
CA ASP A 101 -6.22 22.82 -3.89
C ASP A 101 -7.58 23.23 -4.48
N VAL A 102 -8.00 22.56 -5.55
CA VAL A 102 -9.30 22.81 -6.20
C VAL A 102 -10.48 22.55 -5.24
N ARG A 103 -10.30 21.74 -4.19
CA ARG A 103 -11.36 21.47 -3.20
C ARG A 103 -11.73 22.69 -2.37
N ASN A 104 -10.81 23.63 -2.16
CA ASN A 104 -11.00 24.80 -1.30
C ASN A 104 -11.62 26.00 -2.03
N ARG A 105 -11.98 25.87 -3.31
CA ARG A 105 -12.64 26.94 -4.07
C ARG A 105 -13.98 27.40 -3.50
N THR A 106 -14.63 26.61 -2.66
CA THR A 106 -15.91 26.96 -2.03
C THR A 106 -15.77 27.62 -0.65
N ASP A 107 -14.60 27.50 -0.01
CA ASP A 107 -14.28 28.14 1.27
C ASP A 107 -13.61 29.50 1.05
N GLN A 108 -14.29 30.38 0.29
CA GLN A 108 -13.83 31.74 0.08
C GLN A 108 -13.92 32.52 1.40
N ARG A 109 -12.91 32.48 2.23
CA ARG A 109 -12.62 33.58 3.14
C ARG A 109 -12.11 34.74 2.29
N ALA A 110 -12.92 35.77 2.15
CA ALA A 110 -12.51 36.99 1.48
C ALA A 110 -11.21 37.51 2.10
N GLY A 111 -10.10 37.45 1.37
CA GLY A 111 -8.79 37.93 1.81
C GLY A 111 -7.64 36.92 1.72
N ASP A 112 -7.89 35.60 1.54
CA ASP A 112 -6.85 34.56 1.48
C ASP A 112 -6.50 34.11 0.05
N LEU A 113 -6.88 34.90 -0.97
CA LEU A 113 -6.55 34.60 -2.36
C LEU A 113 -5.18 35.18 -2.71
N ASN A 114 -4.29 34.36 -3.28
CA ASN A 114 -3.09 34.87 -3.94
C ASN A 114 -3.44 35.80 -5.09
N ALA A 115 -2.49 36.57 -5.60
CA ALA A 115 -2.68 37.49 -6.70
C ALA A 115 -3.25 36.85 -7.99
N ASP A 116 -3.12 35.54 -8.12
CA ASP A 116 -3.66 34.70 -9.19
C ASP A 116 -5.07 34.14 -8.92
N GLY A 117 -5.63 34.37 -7.72
CA GLY A 117 -6.98 33.96 -7.35
C GLY A 117 -7.08 32.52 -6.80
N PHE A 118 -5.98 31.92 -6.36
CA PHE A 118 -5.94 30.59 -5.76
C PHE A 118 -5.57 30.63 -4.28
N HIS A 119 -6.03 29.65 -3.52
CA HIS A 119 -5.57 29.41 -2.16
C HIS A 119 -4.35 28.48 -2.17
N ASP A 120 -3.38 28.76 -1.32
CA ASP A 120 -2.29 27.83 -1.07
C ASP A 120 -2.82 26.55 -0.43
N ALA A 121 -2.18 25.43 -0.76
CA ALA A 121 -2.45 24.18 -0.07
C ALA A 121 -1.94 24.28 1.38
N ALA A 122 -2.73 23.78 2.32
CA ALA A 122 -2.40 23.89 3.74
C ALA A 122 -1.28 22.92 4.15
N ASP A 123 -0.25 23.46 4.80
CA ASP A 123 0.77 22.68 5.47
C ASP A 123 0.14 21.79 6.53
N SER A 124 0.59 20.55 6.63
CA SER A 124 -0.04 19.59 7.54
C SER A 124 0.87 18.50 8.05
N TRP A 125 0.64 18.11 9.30
CA TRP A 125 1.09 16.85 9.87
C TRP A 125 -0.05 15.84 9.76
N LEU A 126 0.27 14.61 9.34
CA LEU A 126 -0.75 13.57 9.24
C LEU A 126 -0.18 12.17 9.51
N ALA A 127 -1.03 11.31 10.05
CA ALA A 127 -0.79 9.87 10.05
C ALA A 127 -1.13 9.33 8.64
N ARG A 128 -0.12 9.00 7.85
CA ARG A 128 -0.34 8.54 6.46
C ARG A 128 -0.79 7.10 6.39
N ARG A 129 -0.23 6.24 7.27
CA ARG A 129 -0.62 4.83 7.43
C ARG A 129 -0.46 4.40 8.87
N VAL A 130 -1.50 3.76 9.37
CA VAL A 130 -1.51 3.11 10.69
C VAL A 130 -2.13 1.73 10.50
N ARG A 131 -1.29 0.74 10.17
CA ARG A 131 -1.70 -0.59 9.68
C ARG A 131 -1.13 -1.71 10.53
N PRO A 132 -1.81 -2.15 11.59
CA PRO A 132 -1.53 -3.48 12.12
C PRO A 132 -1.94 -4.52 11.08
N THR A 133 -1.17 -5.59 10.95
CA THR A 133 -1.45 -6.67 10.01
C THR A 133 -1.35 -8.01 10.74
N ILE A 134 -2.37 -8.82 10.61
CA ILE A 134 -2.36 -10.23 11.01
C ILE A 134 -2.29 -11.03 9.72
N GLU A 135 -1.24 -11.82 9.56
CA GLU A 135 -1.06 -12.71 8.42
C GLU A 135 -0.52 -14.05 8.88
N GLY A 136 -0.65 -15.05 8.06
CA GLY A 136 -0.11 -16.36 8.42
C GLY A 136 -0.49 -17.44 7.43
N THR A 137 -0.22 -18.68 7.86
CA THR A 137 -0.54 -19.90 7.12
C THR A 137 -1.30 -20.85 8.03
N LEU A 138 -2.36 -21.45 7.54
CA LEU A 138 -3.12 -22.50 8.21
C LEU A 138 -3.03 -23.78 7.39
N PHE A 139 -2.93 -24.92 8.10
CA PHE A 139 -2.84 -26.28 7.50
C PHE A 139 -1.72 -26.40 6.44
N GLY A 140 -0.65 -25.60 6.59
CA GLY A 140 0.49 -25.58 5.68
C GLY A 140 0.22 -25.06 4.26
N LYS A 141 -1.03 -24.77 3.90
CA LYS A 141 -1.46 -24.49 2.51
C LYS A 141 -2.27 -23.22 2.34
N TYR A 142 -2.96 -22.73 3.37
CA TYR A 142 -3.85 -21.59 3.28
C TYR A 142 -3.21 -20.37 3.92
N ASP A 143 -2.66 -19.48 3.11
CA ASP A 143 -2.20 -18.19 3.59
C ASP A 143 -3.39 -17.26 3.76
N PHE A 144 -3.36 -16.45 4.80
CA PHE A 144 -4.36 -15.41 5.03
C PHE A 144 -3.69 -14.09 5.39
N ARG A 145 -4.38 -13.00 5.09
CA ARG A 145 -3.97 -11.67 5.53
C ARG A 145 -5.19 -10.84 5.88
N PHE A 146 -5.08 -10.13 7.00
CA PHE A 146 -6.02 -9.11 7.41
C PHE A 146 -5.25 -7.85 7.82
N THR A 147 -5.53 -6.73 7.16
CA THR A 147 -4.86 -5.45 7.36
C THR A 147 -5.89 -4.34 7.47
N PRO A 148 -6.26 -3.88 8.66
CA PRO A 148 -7.00 -2.64 8.85
C PRO A 148 -6.10 -1.41 8.63
N GLU A 149 -6.71 -0.28 8.28
CA GLU A 149 -6.12 1.06 8.22
C GLU A 149 -6.86 1.97 9.19
N PHE A 150 -6.13 2.64 10.06
CA PHE A 150 -6.68 3.58 11.04
C PHE A 150 -6.28 5.04 10.75
N ALA A 151 -5.50 5.30 9.71
CA ALA A 151 -5.21 6.65 9.25
C ALA A 151 -6.40 7.25 8.50
N GLY A 152 -6.55 8.60 8.54
CA GLY A 152 -7.57 9.31 7.78
C GLY A 152 -8.92 9.46 8.48
N GLY A 153 -8.99 9.27 9.80
CA GLY A 153 -10.18 9.59 10.62
C GLY A 153 -11.26 8.50 10.68
N SER A 154 -11.16 7.44 9.89
CA SER A 154 -12.07 6.28 9.95
C SER A 154 -11.31 4.97 9.77
N ALA A 155 -11.80 3.90 10.42
CA ALA A 155 -11.26 2.57 10.23
C ALA A 155 -11.73 1.99 8.89
N SER A 156 -10.80 1.42 8.12
CA SER A 156 -11.12 0.73 6.88
C SER A 156 -10.30 -0.56 6.74
N VAL A 157 -10.84 -1.53 5.99
CA VAL A 157 -10.11 -2.77 5.69
C VAL A 157 -9.34 -2.58 4.39
N VAL A 158 -8.01 -2.69 4.47
CA VAL A 158 -7.12 -2.56 3.31
C VAL A 158 -6.96 -3.90 2.60
N ASP A 159 -6.55 -4.94 3.30
CA ASP A 159 -6.43 -6.29 2.76
C ASP A 159 -7.20 -7.27 3.66
N SER A 160 -7.98 -8.17 3.06
CA SER A 160 -8.68 -9.27 3.74
C SER A 160 -8.88 -10.42 2.76
N TYR A 161 -7.95 -11.36 2.74
CA TYR A 161 -7.98 -12.45 1.77
C TYR A 161 -7.44 -13.77 2.32
N ILE A 162 -7.81 -14.85 1.65
CA ILE A 162 -7.23 -16.17 1.77
C ILE A 162 -6.58 -16.53 0.44
N ASP A 163 -5.41 -17.15 0.49
CA ASP A 163 -4.60 -17.59 -0.66
C ASP A 163 -4.29 -19.09 -0.52
N ALA A 164 -5.01 -19.93 -1.25
CA ALA A 164 -4.81 -21.37 -1.22
C ALA A 164 -3.65 -21.77 -2.14
N ARG A 165 -2.57 -22.32 -1.56
CA ARG A 165 -1.36 -22.73 -2.27
C ARG A 165 -1.42 -24.24 -2.55
N PHE A 166 -1.86 -24.63 -3.73
CA PHE A 166 -1.87 -26.03 -4.15
C PHE A 166 -0.51 -26.45 -4.72
N ASP A 167 0.09 -25.55 -5.50
CA ASP A 167 1.40 -25.70 -6.13
C ASP A 167 2.03 -24.30 -6.31
N PRO A 168 3.36 -24.13 -6.37
CA PRO A 168 3.97 -22.85 -6.72
C PRO A 168 3.42 -22.24 -8.01
N ALA A 169 3.08 -23.08 -8.99
CA ALA A 169 2.49 -22.66 -10.25
C ALA A 169 0.97 -22.45 -10.19
N PHE A 170 0.30 -22.86 -9.11
CA PHE A 170 -1.17 -22.77 -9.02
C PHE A 170 -1.61 -22.39 -7.60
N LYS A 171 -1.99 -21.14 -7.45
CA LYS A 171 -2.51 -20.54 -6.21
C LYS A 171 -3.85 -19.87 -6.52
N VAL A 172 -4.78 -19.94 -5.56
CA VAL A 172 -6.10 -19.30 -5.68
C VAL A 172 -6.29 -18.35 -4.52
N ARG A 173 -6.47 -17.07 -4.84
CA ARG A 173 -6.73 -16.02 -3.86
C ARG A 173 -8.18 -15.57 -3.94
N ALA A 174 -8.82 -15.39 -2.79
CA ALA A 174 -10.17 -14.85 -2.70
C ALA A 174 -10.27 -13.83 -1.55
N GLY A 175 -11.02 -12.75 -1.75
CA GLY A 175 -11.24 -11.68 -0.79
C GLY A 175 -10.85 -10.30 -1.34
N LYS A 176 -10.49 -9.37 -0.44
CA LYS A 176 -10.01 -8.03 -0.79
C LYS A 176 -8.48 -8.00 -0.85
N PHE A 177 -7.96 -7.71 -2.03
CA PHE A 177 -6.51 -7.69 -2.28
C PHE A 177 -6.15 -6.63 -3.33
N LYS A 178 -4.85 -6.34 -3.49
CA LYS A 178 -4.36 -5.53 -4.61
C LYS A 178 -4.63 -6.28 -5.90
N SER A 179 -5.36 -5.65 -6.83
CA SER A 179 -5.45 -6.15 -8.20
C SER A 179 -4.04 -6.36 -8.74
N PHE A 180 -3.79 -7.50 -9.41
CA PHE A 180 -2.45 -7.87 -9.89
C PHE A 180 -1.99 -7.00 -11.07
N VAL A 181 -2.27 -5.69 -11.03
CA VAL A 181 -1.99 -4.72 -12.07
C VAL A 181 -1.11 -3.61 -11.49
N GLY A 182 -0.09 -3.19 -12.24
CA GLY A 182 0.85 -2.16 -11.81
C GLY A 182 1.99 -2.67 -10.93
N LEU A 183 3.20 -2.40 -11.37
CA LEU A 183 4.41 -2.85 -10.69
C LEU A 183 4.62 -2.11 -9.38
N GLU A 184 4.60 -0.77 -9.41
CA GLU A 184 4.71 0.06 -8.19
C GLU A 184 3.54 -0.18 -7.23
N ARG A 185 2.33 -0.50 -7.75
CA ARG A 185 1.18 -0.85 -6.91
C ARG A 185 1.44 -2.10 -6.08
N LEU A 186 2.10 -3.09 -6.64
CA LEU A 186 2.41 -4.35 -5.97
C LEU A 186 3.46 -4.21 -4.88
N GLN A 187 4.31 -3.18 -4.90
CA GLN A 187 5.21 -2.90 -3.78
C GLN A 187 4.43 -2.66 -2.49
N SER A 188 4.98 -3.13 -1.37
CA SER A 188 4.48 -2.79 -0.04
C SER A 188 4.52 -1.27 0.18
N GLY A 189 3.59 -0.73 0.96
CA GLY A 189 3.66 0.67 1.38
C GLY A 189 4.90 1.02 2.20
N ALA A 190 5.56 0.02 2.78
CA ALA A 190 6.84 0.18 3.48
C ALA A 190 8.04 0.25 2.52
N ASP A 191 7.92 -0.33 1.30
CA ASP A 191 9.02 -0.53 0.37
C ASP A 191 9.11 0.49 -0.76
N ILE A 192 8.02 1.27 -0.99
CA ILE A 192 8.02 2.34 -2.00
C ILE A 192 9.13 3.34 -1.72
N LYS A 193 9.81 3.77 -2.78
CA LYS A 193 10.97 4.66 -2.67
C LYS A 193 10.57 6.13 -2.47
N PHE A 194 9.45 6.54 -3.02
CA PHE A 194 8.88 7.88 -2.87
C PHE A 194 7.77 7.88 -1.81
N LEU A 195 7.48 9.06 -1.23
CA LEU A 195 6.42 9.18 -0.23
C LEU A 195 5.06 8.86 -0.82
N GLU A 196 4.81 9.33 -2.06
CA GLU A 196 3.60 9.01 -2.81
C GLU A 196 3.93 8.28 -4.11
N ARG A 197 2.97 7.50 -4.61
CA ARG A 197 3.11 6.76 -5.87
C ARG A 197 2.85 7.68 -7.05
N SER A 198 3.35 7.26 -8.21
CA SER A 198 3.22 7.96 -9.50
C SER A 198 1.77 8.07 -9.99
N TYR A 199 1.56 8.88 -11.02
CA TYR A 199 0.27 8.98 -11.73
C TYR A 199 -0.18 7.64 -12.33
N VAL A 200 0.75 6.84 -12.87
CA VAL A 200 0.44 5.48 -13.35
C VAL A 200 -0.32 4.70 -12.30
N THR A 201 0.19 4.74 -11.08
CA THR A 201 -0.33 3.94 -9.98
C THR A 201 -1.50 4.59 -9.26
N ASN A 202 -1.43 5.90 -8.97
CA ASN A 202 -2.45 6.59 -8.17
C ASN A 202 -3.62 7.09 -9.00
N ALA A 203 -3.41 7.37 -10.29
CA ALA A 203 -4.46 7.89 -11.15
C ALA A 203 -5.09 6.78 -12.01
N ILE A 204 -4.31 6.02 -12.81
CA ILE A 204 -4.88 5.13 -13.85
C ILE A 204 -5.16 3.71 -13.33
N LEU A 205 -4.21 3.08 -12.61
CA LEU A 205 -4.33 1.66 -12.27
C LEU A 205 -5.18 1.43 -11.01
N PRO A 206 -6.01 0.36 -10.98
CA PRO A 206 -6.84 0.03 -9.83
C PRO A 206 -5.98 -0.26 -8.60
N ASN A 207 -6.52 -0.01 -7.42
CA ASN A 207 -5.82 -0.25 -6.17
C ASN A 207 -6.19 -1.62 -5.57
N ARG A 208 -7.24 -1.66 -4.76
CA ARG A 208 -7.69 -2.89 -4.12
C ARG A 208 -9.14 -3.15 -4.45
N ASP A 209 -9.42 -4.43 -4.67
CA ASP A 209 -10.75 -4.85 -5.05
C ASP A 209 -11.13 -6.17 -4.38
N PHE A 210 -12.39 -6.50 -4.36
CA PHE A 210 -12.91 -7.79 -3.96
C PHE A 210 -13.04 -8.71 -5.17
N GLY A 211 -12.63 -9.97 -5.00
CA GLY A 211 -12.79 -10.96 -6.04
C GLY A 211 -12.05 -12.24 -5.80
N ILE A 212 -11.83 -12.96 -6.89
CA ILE A 212 -11.06 -14.21 -6.93
C ILE A 212 -9.98 -14.09 -8.00
N ALA A 213 -8.81 -14.66 -7.74
CA ALA A 213 -7.71 -14.68 -8.70
C ALA A 213 -6.94 -16.00 -8.63
N VAL A 214 -6.55 -16.49 -9.80
CA VAL A 214 -5.56 -17.56 -9.96
C VAL A 214 -4.22 -16.94 -10.30
N HIS A 215 -3.17 -17.36 -9.62
CA HIS A 215 -1.83 -16.84 -9.88
C HIS A 215 -0.76 -17.88 -9.55
N GLY A 216 0.43 -17.67 -10.04
CA GLY A 216 1.53 -18.58 -9.79
C GLY A 216 2.82 -18.19 -10.48
N ASP A 217 3.83 -19.02 -10.24
CA ASP A 217 5.19 -18.86 -10.74
C ASP A 217 5.52 -20.06 -11.62
N LEU A 218 5.88 -19.80 -12.88
CA LEU A 218 6.20 -20.78 -13.89
C LEU A 218 7.70 -20.71 -14.23
N VAL A 219 8.21 -21.75 -14.89
CA VAL A 219 9.58 -21.82 -15.42
C VAL A 219 10.62 -21.52 -14.33
N GLY A 220 10.50 -22.20 -13.16
CA GLY A 220 11.44 -21.98 -12.05
C GLY A 220 11.42 -20.54 -11.52
N ASP A 221 10.22 -19.98 -11.34
CA ASP A 221 9.94 -18.62 -10.85
C ASP A 221 10.45 -17.45 -11.75
N ARG A 222 10.76 -17.76 -13.03
CA ARG A 222 11.14 -16.75 -14.03
C ARG A 222 9.94 -16.10 -14.73
N LEU A 223 8.76 -16.69 -14.65
CA LEU A 223 7.52 -16.17 -15.22
C LEU A 223 6.42 -16.18 -14.18
N ASN A 224 5.95 -15.03 -13.76
CA ASN A 224 4.81 -14.85 -12.88
C ASN A 224 3.56 -14.52 -13.69
N TYR A 225 2.45 -15.19 -13.42
CA TYR A 225 1.15 -14.89 -14.02
C TYR A 225 0.10 -14.64 -12.95
N ALA A 226 -0.91 -13.87 -13.30
CA ALA A 226 -2.13 -13.72 -12.54
C ALA A 226 -3.32 -13.48 -13.47
N PHE A 227 -4.45 -14.07 -13.13
CA PHE A 227 -5.74 -13.85 -13.78
C PHE A 227 -6.80 -13.75 -12.70
N GLY A 228 -7.61 -12.70 -12.72
CA GLY A 228 -8.61 -12.46 -11.68
C GLY A 228 -9.93 -11.96 -12.23
N LEU A 229 -11.00 -12.24 -11.48
CA LEU A 229 -12.33 -11.67 -11.64
C LEU A 229 -12.64 -10.92 -10.35
N VAL A 230 -12.81 -9.59 -10.45
CA VAL A 230 -13.02 -8.69 -9.32
C VAL A 230 -14.27 -7.83 -9.57
N ASN A 231 -14.75 -7.11 -8.54
CA ASN A 231 -15.92 -6.24 -8.71
C ASN A 231 -15.68 -5.16 -9.77
N GLY A 232 -14.54 -4.50 -9.73
CA GLY A 232 -14.21 -3.38 -10.60
C GLY A 232 -14.27 -2.04 -9.86
N VAL A 233 -13.16 -1.30 -9.91
CA VAL A 233 -13.07 0.03 -9.30
C VAL A 233 -12.66 1.06 -10.32
N SER A 234 -13.07 2.31 -10.13
CA SER A 234 -12.61 3.44 -10.94
C SER A 234 -11.08 3.56 -10.89
N ASP A 235 -10.50 4.35 -11.78
CA ASP A 235 -9.05 4.57 -11.85
C ASP A 235 -8.50 5.07 -10.51
N GLY A 236 -7.37 4.49 -10.07
CA GLY A 236 -6.81 4.75 -8.74
C GLY A 236 -7.66 4.25 -7.56
N GLY A 237 -8.88 3.84 -7.82
CA GLY A 237 -9.91 3.51 -6.86
C GLY A 237 -9.58 2.33 -5.95
N ASN A 238 -10.23 2.32 -4.80
CA ASN A 238 -10.11 1.29 -3.78
C ASN A 238 -11.50 1.00 -3.24
N ILE A 239 -11.97 -0.23 -3.42
CA ILE A 239 -13.29 -0.61 -2.90
C ILE A 239 -13.30 -0.50 -1.37
N SER A 240 -14.27 0.19 -0.79
CA SER A 240 -14.33 0.44 0.65
C SER A 240 -14.96 -0.71 1.42
N THR A 241 -16.16 -1.09 1.07
CA THR A 241 -16.99 -2.03 1.84
C THR A 241 -17.27 -3.35 1.15
N GLY A 242 -16.89 -3.50 -0.12
CA GLY A 242 -17.24 -4.66 -0.93
C GLY A 242 -18.65 -4.62 -1.50
N ALA A 243 -19.37 -3.52 -1.31
CA ALA A 243 -20.66 -3.35 -2.00
C ALA A 243 -20.40 -2.98 -3.46
N GLU A 244 -20.94 -3.79 -4.34
CA GLU A 244 -20.99 -3.54 -5.78
C GLU A 244 -22.19 -2.64 -6.09
N PHE A 245 -22.02 -1.63 -6.95
CA PHE A 245 -23.11 -0.71 -7.26
C PHE A 245 -23.72 -0.94 -8.64
N ASP A 246 -22.96 -1.50 -9.60
CA ASP A 246 -23.42 -1.70 -10.98
C ASP A 246 -23.62 -3.17 -11.37
N GLY A 247 -23.26 -4.12 -10.49
CA GLY A 247 -23.38 -5.57 -10.75
C GLY A 247 -22.46 -6.08 -11.86
N ARG A 248 -21.46 -5.28 -12.27
CA ARG A 248 -20.48 -5.64 -13.31
C ARG A 248 -19.18 -6.10 -12.68
N HIS A 249 -18.49 -7.01 -13.36
CA HIS A 249 -17.22 -7.53 -12.90
C HIS A 249 -16.09 -7.14 -13.84
N GLU A 250 -14.91 -6.93 -13.30
CA GLU A 250 -13.69 -6.61 -14.02
C GLU A 250 -12.77 -7.83 -14.09
N VAL A 251 -12.38 -8.19 -15.31
CA VAL A 251 -11.33 -9.20 -15.54
C VAL A 251 -9.97 -8.52 -15.45
N THR A 252 -9.05 -9.11 -14.72
CA THR A 252 -7.67 -8.65 -14.61
C THR A 252 -6.71 -9.73 -15.06
N ALA A 253 -5.66 -9.36 -15.80
CA ALA A 253 -4.63 -10.29 -16.24
C ALA A 253 -3.26 -9.64 -16.17
N ARG A 254 -2.24 -10.44 -15.80
CA ARG A 254 -0.84 -10.01 -15.77
C ARG A 254 0.09 -11.15 -16.14
N LEU A 255 1.12 -10.83 -16.94
CA LEU A 255 2.30 -11.64 -17.14
C LEU A 255 3.54 -10.82 -16.82
N PHE A 256 4.45 -11.37 -16.05
CA PHE A 256 5.69 -10.70 -15.69
C PHE A 256 6.86 -11.69 -15.72
N ALA A 257 7.89 -11.36 -16.49
CA ALA A 257 9.05 -12.21 -16.72
C ALA A 257 10.30 -11.62 -16.07
N THR A 258 11.11 -12.50 -15.47
CA THR A 258 12.47 -12.25 -15.00
C THR A 258 13.40 -13.28 -15.65
N PRO A 259 13.61 -13.21 -16.97
CA PRO A 259 14.19 -14.31 -17.74
C PRO A 259 15.64 -14.62 -17.35
N PHE A 260 16.38 -13.64 -16.87
CA PHE A 260 17.79 -13.76 -16.49
C PHE A 260 18.01 -13.99 -15.00
N LYS A 261 16.94 -14.24 -14.24
CA LYS A 261 17.01 -14.47 -12.80
C LYS A 261 17.93 -15.65 -12.50
N ASN A 262 18.85 -15.46 -11.56
CA ASN A 262 19.90 -16.41 -11.15
C ASN A 262 20.97 -16.69 -12.24
N ASP A 263 21.02 -15.94 -13.31
CA ASP A 263 22.10 -16.02 -14.28
C ASP A 263 23.28 -15.12 -13.84
N TYR A 264 24.50 -15.48 -14.21
CA TYR A 264 25.71 -14.64 -13.95
C TYR A 264 25.82 -13.44 -14.90
N SER A 265 24.72 -13.00 -15.47
CA SER A 265 24.61 -11.89 -16.40
C SER A 265 24.36 -10.57 -15.68
N VAL A 266 24.83 -9.47 -16.25
CA VAL A 266 24.45 -8.12 -15.81
C VAL A 266 22.94 -7.89 -15.87
N LEU A 267 22.20 -8.66 -16.64
CA LEU A 267 20.75 -8.62 -16.78
C LEU A 267 19.99 -9.41 -15.71
N ASN A 268 20.68 -10.04 -14.76
CA ASN A 268 20.04 -10.85 -13.69
C ASN A 268 18.88 -10.11 -12.98
N GLY A 269 19.03 -8.81 -12.75
CA GLY A 269 18.02 -7.98 -12.09
C GLY A 269 16.93 -7.39 -13.01
N LEU A 270 16.88 -7.78 -14.31
CA LEU A 270 15.89 -7.28 -15.25
C LEU A 270 14.58 -8.07 -15.14
N GLY A 271 13.48 -7.35 -14.95
CA GLY A 271 12.13 -7.87 -15.03
C GLY A 271 11.24 -6.97 -15.88
N PHE A 272 10.35 -7.56 -16.67
CA PHE A 272 9.40 -6.83 -17.50
C PHE A 272 8.12 -7.64 -17.70
N GLY A 273 7.03 -6.94 -17.98
CA GLY A 273 5.75 -7.58 -18.17
C GLY A 273 4.68 -6.64 -18.66
N VAL A 274 3.47 -7.16 -18.72
CA VAL A 274 2.27 -6.42 -19.10
C VAL A 274 1.11 -6.86 -18.23
N ALA A 275 0.24 -5.91 -17.91
CA ALA A 275 -1.03 -6.17 -17.26
C ALA A 275 -2.17 -5.48 -18.00
N ALA A 276 -3.36 -6.05 -17.92
CA ALA A 276 -4.57 -5.48 -18.51
C ALA A 276 -5.78 -5.73 -17.60
N THR A 277 -6.75 -4.82 -17.69
CA THR A 277 -8.08 -5.02 -17.08
C THR A 277 -9.18 -4.68 -18.07
N TYR A 278 -10.32 -5.36 -17.96
CA TYR A 278 -11.47 -5.11 -18.81
C TYR A 278 -12.79 -5.29 -18.05
N THR A 279 -13.68 -4.34 -18.22
CA THR A 279 -15.06 -4.41 -17.70
C THR A 279 -16.01 -3.61 -18.60
N ASP A 280 -17.31 -3.80 -18.36
CA ASP A 280 -18.38 -2.94 -18.86
C ASP A 280 -18.94 -2.16 -17.66
N ALA A 281 -18.37 -0.98 -17.39
CA ALA A 281 -18.66 -0.17 -16.21
C ALA A 281 -19.89 0.70 -16.40
N GLN A 282 -20.77 0.73 -15.41
CA GLN A 282 -21.95 1.60 -15.40
C GLN A 282 -21.95 2.46 -14.14
N GLY A 283 -22.03 3.77 -14.33
CA GLY A 283 -22.11 4.73 -13.25
C GLY A 283 -23.53 5.26 -13.05
N GLU A 284 -23.81 5.65 -11.82
CA GLU A 284 -25.06 6.32 -11.45
C GLU A 284 -24.82 7.79 -11.14
N ARG A 285 -25.68 8.66 -11.62
CA ARG A 285 -25.66 10.07 -11.19
C ARG A 285 -26.21 10.17 -9.78
N ASN A 286 -25.44 10.71 -8.86
CA ASN A 286 -25.94 11.05 -7.54
C ASN A 286 -26.81 12.31 -7.59
N LEU A 287 -28.11 12.15 -7.40
CA LEU A 287 -29.09 13.26 -7.36
C LEU A 287 -29.31 13.80 -5.94
N ASN A 288 -28.78 13.17 -4.90
CA ASN A 288 -28.94 13.58 -3.50
C ASN A 288 -27.77 14.48 -3.08
N PHE A 289 -27.86 15.77 -3.33
CA PHE A 289 -26.90 16.77 -2.88
C PHE A 289 -26.78 16.93 -1.35
N THR A 290 -27.60 16.22 -0.57
CA THR A 290 -27.59 16.27 0.90
C THR A 290 -26.70 15.22 1.54
N ASP A 291 -26.27 14.20 0.79
CA ASP A 291 -25.39 13.16 1.30
C ASP A 291 -23.94 13.48 0.90
N THR A 292 -23.20 14.08 1.83
CA THR A 292 -21.77 14.40 1.69
C THR A 292 -20.87 13.21 1.95
N SER A 293 -21.42 11.98 2.03
CA SER A 293 -20.61 10.79 2.25
C SER A 293 -19.70 10.52 1.04
N ALA A 294 -18.44 10.24 1.31
CA ALA A 294 -17.44 9.88 0.29
C ALA A 294 -17.85 8.65 -0.54
N ALA A 295 -18.81 7.85 -0.06
CA ALA A 295 -19.36 6.69 -0.75
C ALA A 295 -20.20 7.08 -1.97
N ASP A 296 -20.91 8.20 -1.93
CA ASP A 296 -21.78 8.62 -3.02
C ASP A 296 -21.05 9.34 -4.14
N ALA A 297 -19.89 9.96 -3.85
CA ALA A 297 -19.06 10.62 -4.87
C ALA A 297 -18.44 9.63 -5.88
N THR A 298 -18.46 8.35 -5.57
CA THR A 298 -17.86 7.28 -6.41
C THR A 298 -18.88 6.50 -7.25
N ARG A 299 -20.18 6.76 -7.09
CA ARG A 299 -21.23 6.03 -7.84
C ARG A 299 -21.28 6.36 -9.32
N ASN A 300 -20.73 7.51 -9.74
CA ASN A 300 -20.62 7.82 -11.16
C ASN A 300 -19.62 6.92 -11.92
N GLY A 301 -18.86 6.07 -11.21
CA GLY A 301 -17.88 5.15 -11.79
C GLY A 301 -16.63 5.83 -12.35
N LEU A 302 -16.49 7.14 -12.17
CA LEU A 302 -15.39 7.96 -12.71
C LEU A 302 -14.44 8.43 -11.59
N PRO A 303 -13.14 8.61 -11.91
CA PRO A 303 -12.13 9.02 -10.95
C PRO A 303 -12.03 10.52 -10.75
N SER A 304 -11.27 10.92 -9.74
CA SER A 304 -10.59 12.20 -9.67
C SER A 304 -9.09 11.96 -9.54
N TYR A 305 -8.25 12.85 -10.07
CA TYR A 305 -6.81 12.69 -10.07
C TYR A 305 -6.12 13.70 -9.16
N LEU A 306 -5.08 13.23 -8.46
CA LEU A 306 -4.29 14.02 -7.52
C LEU A 306 -2.88 14.22 -8.06
N ALA A 307 -2.32 15.41 -7.84
CA ALA A 307 -0.92 15.70 -8.05
C ALA A 307 -0.01 14.94 -7.05
N ASP A 308 1.29 14.98 -7.25
CA ASP A 308 2.27 14.35 -6.34
C ASP A 308 2.18 14.92 -4.91
N GLY A 309 1.85 16.22 -4.75
CA GLY A 309 1.53 16.84 -3.46
C GLY A 309 0.18 16.44 -2.86
N GLN A 310 -0.59 15.61 -3.54
CA GLN A 310 -1.89 15.09 -3.11
C GLN A 310 -3.04 16.11 -3.20
N ASN A 311 -2.88 17.18 -3.98
CA ASN A 311 -3.96 18.09 -4.31
C ASN A 311 -4.70 17.62 -5.56
N VAL A 312 -6.02 17.75 -5.58
CA VAL A 312 -6.83 17.35 -6.73
C VAL A 312 -6.63 18.37 -7.86
N PHE A 313 -6.21 17.88 -9.03
CA PHE A 313 -6.06 18.73 -10.22
C PHE A 313 -7.11 18.46 -11.29
N PHE A 314 -7.77 17.31 -11.25
CA PHE A 314 -8.79 16.92 -12.23
C PHE A 314 -9.99 16.26 -11.57
N ARG A 315 -11.17 16.63 -12.05
CA ARG A 315 -12.46 15.98 -11.75
C ARG A 315 -13.37 16.02 -12.97
N TYR A 316 -14.09 14.91 -13.14
CA TYR A 316 -15.22 14.90 -14.06
C TYR A 316 -16.35 15.82 -13.59
N SER A 317 -17.15 16.30 -14.53
CA SER A 317 -18.42 16.98 -14.25
C SER A 317 -19.36 16.06 -13.44
N SER A 318 -20.17 16.64 -12.57
CA SER A 318 -21.20 15.90 -11.84
C SER A 318 -22.26 15.27 -12.76
N ALA A 319 -22.35 15.71 -14.02
CA ALA A 319 -23.24 15.13 -15.02
C ALA A 319 -22.60 13.95 -15.77
N ALA A 320 -21.27 13.76 -15.66
CA ALA A 320 -20.57 12.67 -16.34
C ALA A 320 -20.69 11.36 -15.54
N VAL A 321 -20.93 10.26 -16.23
CA VAL A 321 -21.02 8.90 -15.67
C VAL A 321 -20.29 7.91 -16.56
N ALA A 322 -19.73 6.87 -15.98
CA ALA A 322 -19.23 5.73 -16.72
C ALA A 322 -20.43 5.04 -17.43
N ASP A 323 -20.28 4.70 -18.70
CA ASP A 323 -21.40 4.15 -19.48
C ASP A 323 -20.86 3.25 -20.61
N GLY A 324 -20.28 2.12 -20.23
CA GLY A 324 -19.78 1.11 -21.15
C GLY A 324 -18.37 0.62 -20.84
N GLN A 325 -17.66 0.25 -21.90
CA GLN A 325 -16.38 -0.44 -21.79
C GLN A 325 -15.30 0.38 -21.10
N ARG A 326 -14.58 -0.26 -20.17
CA ARG A 326 -13.34 0.23 -19.61
C ARG A 326 -12.22 -0.79 -19.83
N LEU A 327 -11.20 -0.39 -20.56
CA LEU A 327 -9.99 -1.19 -20.80
C LEU A 327 -8.77 -0.45 -20.28
N ARG A 328 -7.99 -1.09 -19.42
CA ARG A 328 -6.68 -0.60 -19.01
C ARG A 328 -5.58 -1.51 -19.54
N LEU A 329 -4.46 -0.92 -19.93
CA LEU A 329 -3.25 -1.63 -20.36
C LEU A 329 -2.02 -1.01 -19.68
N SER A 330 -1.14 -1.85 -19.12
CA SER A 330 0.05 -1.40 -18.42
C SER A 330 1.27 -2.27 -18.73
N PRO A 331 2.11 -1.89 -19.71
CA PRO A 331 3.48 -2.39 -19.80
C PRO A 331 4.32 -1.84 -18.66
N GLN A 332 5.21 -2.68 -18.12
CA GLN A 332 5.94 -2.41 -16.90
C GLN A 332 7.30 -3.11 -16.91
N ALA A 333 8.33 -2.46 -16.35
CA ALA A 333 9.67 -3.02 -16.25
C ALA A 333 10.40 -2.49 -15.01
N TYR A 334 11.32 -3.28 -14.51
CA TYR A 334 12.32 -2.86 -13.54
C TYR A 334 13.70 -3.40 -13.89
N TYR A 335 14.72 -2.73 -13.38
CA TYR A 335 16.09 -3.22 -13.40
C TYR A 335 16.78 -2.89 -12.07
N TYR A 336 17.34 -3.92 -11.43
CA TYR A 336 18.08 -3.79 -10.17
C TYR A 336 19.45 -4.43 -10.33
N THR A 337 20.52 -3.64 -10.09
CA THR A 337 21.90 -4.14 -10.18
C THR A 337 22.80 -3.40 -9.21
N GLY A 338 23.43 -4.12 -8.27
CA GLY A 338 24.19 -3.49 -7.20
C GLY A 338 23.37 -2.38 -6.52
N PRO A 339 23.92 -1.17 -6.35
CA PRO A 339 23.22 -0.06 -5.69
C PRO A 339 22.14 0.62 -6.54
N LEU A 340 22.02 0.29 -7.84
CA LEU A 340 21.11 0.95 -8.77
C LEU A 340 19.79 0.21 -8.89
N GLY A 341 18.68 0.93 -8.75
CA GLY A 341 17.33 0.48 -9.06
C GLY A 341 16.64 1.41 -10.05
N VAL A 342 15.94 0.83 -11.02
CA VAL A 342 15.12 1.56 -12.01
C VAL A 342 13.77 0.89 -12.12
N ILE A 343 12.68 1.68 -12.12
CA ILE A 343 11.33 1.24 -12.44
C ILE A 343 10.79 2.12 -13.55
N ALA A 344 10.18 1.51 -14.57
CA ALA A 344 9.47 2.19 -15.63
C ALA A 344 8.11 1.54 -15.84
N GLU A 345 7.07 2.36 -15.89
CA GLU A 345 5.69 1.93 -16.13
C GLU A 345 4.99 2.92 -17.05
N TYR A 346 4.12 2.40 -17.88
CA TYR A 346 3.13 3.14 -18.64
C TYR A 346 1.75 2.54 -18.33
N ALA A 347 0.73 3.35 -18.28
CA ALA A 347 -0.65 2.89 -18.22
C ALA A 347 -1.54 3.74 -19.13
N GLN A 348 -2.48 3.08 -19.79
CA GLN A 348 -3.54 3.71 -20.56
C GLN A 348 -4.87 3.17 -20.10
N VAL A 349 -5.85 4.05 -19.94
CA VAL A 349 -7.26 3.69 -19.78
C VAL A 349 -8.05 4.19 -20.98
N ARG A 350 -8.98 3.39 -21.44
CA ARG A 350 -10.05 3.77 -22.37
C ARG A 350 -11.37 3.49 -21.69
N GLN A 351 -12.17 4.53 -21.47
CA GLN A 351 -13.43 4.48 -20.74
C GLN A 351 -14.54 5.11 -21.58
N ASP A 352 -15.63 4.40 -21.75
CA ASP A 352 -16.85 4.96 -22.31
C ASP A 352 -17.55 5.80 -21.23
N VAL A 353 -17.83 7.07 -21.55
CA VAL A 353 -18.41 8.08 -20.64
C VAL A 353 -19.59 8.74 -21.34
N SER A 354 -20.68 8.94 -20.61
CA SER A 354 -21.86 9.67 -21.09
C SER A 354 -22.19 10.85 -20.16
N LEU A 355 -22.96 11.78 -20.65
CA LEU A 355 -23.56 12.87 -19.86
C LEU A 355 -25.00 12.51 -19.49
N THR A 356 -25.41 12.96 -18.31
CA THR A 356 -26.78 12.78 -17.83
C THR A 356 -27.52 14.11 -17.83
N THR A 357 -28.79 14.11 -18.24
CA THR A 357 -29.66 15.29 -18.09
C THR A 357 -30.06 15.47 -16.63
N GLY A 358 -29.96 16.70 -16.11
CA GLY A 358 -30.44 17.04 -14.80
C GLY A 358 -31.97 16.96 -14.70
N GLY A 359 -32.50 15.92 -14.10
CA GLY A 359 -33.79 16.00 -13.47
C GLY A 359 -33.65 16.69 -12.13
N SER A 360 -34.27 17.88 -11.93
CA SER A 360 -34.47 18.42 -10.58
C SER A 360 -35.31 17.39 -9.79
N PRO A 361 -34.96 17.07 -8.52
CA PRO A 361 -35.84 16.24 -7.70
C PRO A 361 -37.01 17.09 -7.22
N ALA A 362 -37.92 17.43 -8.10
CA ALA A 362 -39.22 17.94 -7.72
C ALA A 362 -40.12 16.73 -7.41
N GLY A 363 -40.09 16.29 -6.13
CA GLY A 363 -40.97 15.23 -5.65
C GLY A 363 -40.18 14.01 -5.15
N GLY A 364 -40.01 13.94 -3.83
CA GLY A 364 -39.30 12.90 -3.10
C GLY A 364 -39.67 11.48 -3.48
N GLY A 365 -38.83 10.86 -4.26
CA GLY A 365 -38.83 9.45 -4.55
C GLY A 365 -37.39 9.04 -4.79
N ALA A 366 -36.89 8.11 -3.98
CA ALA A 366 -35.62 7.43 -4.20
C ALA A 366 -35.74 6.58 -5.49
N GLY A 367 -35.50 7.20 -6.65
CA GLY A 367 -35.43 6.56 -7.94
C GLY A 367 -34.18 7.04 -8.63
N SER A 368 -33.18 6.19 -8.75
CA SER A 368 -32.02 6.36 -9.60
C SER A 368 -32.48 6.37 -11.06
N ASN A 369 -32.91 7.53 -11.56
CA ASN A 369 -33.16 7.72 -12.98
C ASN A 369 -31.98 8.45 -13.59
N THR A 370 -30.96 7.67 -13.96
CA THR A 370 -29.87 8.15 -14.78
C THR A 370 -30.36 8.32 -16.22
N ASN A 371 -30.93 9.44 -16.53
CA ASN A 371 -31.30 9.74 -17.90
C ASN A 371 -30.05 10.14 -18.67
N ILE A 372 -29.47 9.19 -19.40
CA ILE A 372 -28.37 9.46 -20.33
C ILE A 372 -28.84 10.45 -21.40
N THR A 373 -28.07 11.50 -21.61
CA THR A 373 -28.29 12.44 -22.70
C THR A 373 -27.96 11.74 -24.02
N PRO A 374 -28.89 11.67 -24.98
CA PRO A 374 -28.64 11.02 -26.26
C PRO A 374 -27.40 11.60 -26.97
N ASN A 375 -26.65 10.75 -27.64
CA ASN A 375 -25.47 11.09 -28.44
C ASN A 375 -24.30 11.69 -27.63
N THR A 376 -24.23 11.45 -26.30
CA THR A 376 -23.12 11.92 -25.47
C THR A 376 -22.16 10.79 -25.05
N ASN A 377 -22.39 9.54 -25.50
CA ASN A 377 -21.44 8.46 -25.21
C ASN A 377 -20.15 8.67 -26.01
N LYS A 378 -19.03 8.76 -25.31
CA LYS A 378 -17.72 8.97 -25.89
C LYS A 378 -16.70 8.06 -25.22
N LYS A 379 -15.82 7.47 -26.01
CA LYS A 379 -14.67 6.70 -25.51
C LYS A 379 -13.50 7.64 -25.27
N LEU A 380 -13.25 7.98 -23.99
CA LEU A 380 -12.16 8.82 -23.57
C LEU A 380 -10.90 7.97 -23.29
N ARG A 381 -9.74 8.49 -23.68
CA ARG A 381 -8.46 7.83 -23.50
C ARG A 381 -7.53 8.70 -22.64
N HIS A 382 -7.19 8.22 -21.46
CA HIS A 382 -6.17 8.84 -20.62
C HIS A 382 -4.95 7.93 -20.54
N ASP A 383 -3.77 8.53 -20.41
CA ASP A 383 -2.54 7.79 -20.22
C ASP A 383 -1.59 8.46 -19.23
N ALA A 384 -0.77 7.65 -18.59
CA ALA A 384 0.26 8.10 -17.69
C ALA A 384 1.51 7.22 -17.82
N TRP A 385 2.67 7.81 -17.53
CA TRP A 385 3.91 7.07 -17.48
C TRP A 385 4.85 7.60 -16.41
N GLN A 386 5.78 6.75 -15.99
CA GLN A 386 6.82 7.10 -15.06
C GLN A 386 8.13 6.42 -15.38
N VAL A 387 9.23 7.10 -15.02
CA VAL A 387 10.53 6.50 -14.81
C VAL A 387 11.06 6.95 -13.46
N ALA A 388 11.41 5.98 -12.63
CA ALA A 388 11.94 6.19 -11.28
C ALA A 388 13.30 5.51 -11.14
N ILE A 389 14.27 6.22 -10.58
CA ILE A 389 15.64 5.76 -10.35
C ILE A 389 15.92 5.86 -8.86
N SER A 390 16.61 4.87 -8.31
CA SER A 390 17.16 4.89 -6.97
C SER A 390 18.63 4.46 -6.97
N TYR A 391 19.43 5.05 -6.07
CA TYR A 391 20.84 4.72 -5.93
C TYR A 391 21.28 4.73 -4.47
N LEU A 392 21.79 3.60 -3.99
CA LEU A 392 22.27 3.43 -2.61
C LEU A 392 23.72 3.89 -2.48
N LEU A 393 23.92 5.04 -1.81
CA LEU A 393 25.23 5.67 -1.61
C LEU A 393 26.16 4.84 -0.69
N THR A 394 25.57 4.08 0.20
CA THR A 394 26.28 3.27 1.24
C THR A 394 26.64 1.88 0.73
N GLY A 395 26.27 1.57 -0.54
CA GLY A 395 26.73 0.39 -1.28
C GLY A 395 25.93 -0.89 -1.00
N GLU A 396 24.73 -0.80 -0.39
CA GLU A 396 23.79 -1.90 -0.35
C GLU A 396 23.26 -2.21 -1.75
N ASP A 397 22.69 -3.41 -1.92
CA ASP A 397 22.03 -3.77 -3.16
C ASP A 397 20.61 -3.19 -3.20
N ALA A 398 20.29 -2.51 -4.31
CA ALA A 398 18.96 -2.01 -4.57
C ALA A 398 17.99 -3.18 -4.80
N SER A 399 16.76 -3.03 -4.36
CA SER A 399 15.77 -4.08 -4.39
C SER A 399 14.35 -3.53 -4.63
N PHE A 400 13.53 -4.33 -5.28
CA PHE A 400 12.08 -4.10 -5.38
C PHE A 400 11.39 -4.16 -4.01
N LYS A 401 11.96 -4.95 -3.08
CA LYS A 401 11.48 -5.11 -1.70
C LYS A 401 12.27 -4.21 -0.79
N GLY A 402 12.18 -3.29 -0.19
CA GLY A 402 12.92 -2.50 0.81
C GLY A 402 14.44 -2.64 0.79
N VAL A 403 15.09 -1.87 1.62
CA VAL A 403 16.55 -1.85 1.80
C VAL A 403 16.88 -2.34 3.20
N LYS A 404 17.89 -3.21 3.29
CA LYS A 404 18.47 -3.64 4.55
C LYS A 404 19.86 -3.02 4.67
N PRO A 405 20.08 -2.09 5.63
CA PRO A 405 21.39 -1.51 5.87
C PRO A 405 22.43 -2.59 6.18
N LYS A 406 23.65 -2.43 5.67
CA LYS A 406 24.80 -3.27 6.06
C LYS A 406 25.16 -3.07 7.51
N GLN A 407 24.96 -1.87 8.03
CA GLN A 407 25.12 -1.51 9.43
C GLN A 407 23.95 -0.62 9.84
N ASP A 408 23.33 -0.94 10.96
CA ASP A 408 22.29 -0.09 11.53
C ASP A 408 22.88 1.24 12.01
N PHE A 409 22.10 2.30 11.92
CA PHE A 409 22.48 3.59 12.49
C PHE A 409 22.65 3.47 13.99
N ASN A 410 23.80 3.92 14.46
CA ASN A 410 24.07 4.18 15.87
C ASN A 410 24.90 5.46 15.98
N PHE A 411 24.81 6.17 17.07
CA PHE A 411 25.51 7.46 17.26
C PHE A 411 27.05 7.34 17.27
N GLY A 412 27.63 6.15 17.06
CA GLY A 412 29.07 5.90 17.06
C GLY A 412 29.63 5.56 15.68
N SER A 413 29.36 4.37 15.17
CA SER A 413 30.05 3.81 13.98
C SER A 413 29.14 3.46 12.81
N GLY A 414 27.83 3.28 13.03
CA GLY A 414 26.90 2.92 11.99
C GLY A 414 26.16 4.14 11.43
N TRP A 415 26.08 4.26 10.11
CA TRP A 415 25.40 5.36 9.41
C TRP A 415 24.01 5.00 8.88
N GLY A 416 23.59 3.73 9.01
CA GLY A 416 22.43 3.20 8.27
C GLY A 416 22.69 3.15 6.77
N ALA A 417 21.64 3.06 5.95
CA ALA A 417 21.75 3.12 4.50
C ALA A 417 21.14 4.42 3.96
N TRP A 418 21.80 5.02 2.96
CA TRP A 418 21.38 6.26 2.31
C TRP A 418 21.08 5.99 0.84
N GLU A 419 19.87 6.34 0.39
CA GLU A 419 19.40 6.16 -0.96
C GLU A 419 18.95 7.49 -1.56
N LEU A 420 19.51 7.85 -2.72
CA LEU A 420 19.00 8.95 -3.53
C LEU A 420 17.92 8.41 -4.46
N VAL A 421 16.84 9.19 -4.64
CA VAL A 421 15.74 8.83 -5.53
C VAL A 421 15.38 9.99 -6.44
N ALA A 422 15.05 9.68 -7.69
CA ALA A 422 14.54 10.64 -8.67
C ALA A 422 13.45 9.98 -9.51
N ARG A 423 12.36 10.71 -9.78
CA ARG A 423 11.23 10.26 -10.61
C ARG A 423 10.77 11.39 -11.52
N TYR A 424 10.46 11.02 -12.76
CA TYR A 424 9.57 11.79 -13.63
C TYR A 424 8.28 11.01 -13.83
N SER A 425 7.16 11.68 -13.71
CA SER A 425 5.83 11.11 -13.91
C SER A 425 4.92 12.11 -14.62
N GLU A 426 4.16 11.62 -15.60
CA GLU A 426 3.27 12.45 -16.41
C GLU A 426 1.94 11.75 -16.62
N ILE A 427 0.86 12.52 -16.65
CA ILE A 427 -0.48 12.08 -17.01
C ILE A 427 -1.08 13.04 -18.04
N ASN A 428 -1.68 12.46 -19.08
CA ASN A 428 -2.35 13.19 -20.14
C ASN A 428 -3.79 12.70 -20.28
N LEU A 429 -4.72 13.62 -20.29
CA LEU A 429 -6.14 13.37 -20.43
C LEU A 429 -6.58 13.66 -21.87
N ASP A 430 -7.55 12.89 -22.33
CA ASP A 430 -8.12 13.04 -23.68
C ASP A 430 -8.71 14.46 -23.89
N ASP A 431 -8.39 15.10 -24.98
CA ASP A 431 -8.92 16.42 -25.35
C ASP A 431 -10.45 16.42 -25.39
N ASP A 432 -11.05 15.31 -25.83
CA ASP A 432 -12.50 15.17 -25.91
C ASP A 432 -13.18 15.21 -24.52
N THR A 433 -12.42 15.01 -23.44
CA THR A 433 -12.91 15.16 -22.06
C THR A 433 -13.40 16.59 -21.78
N PHE A 434 -12.76 17.56 -22.41
CA PHE A 434 -13.01 19.00 -22.20
C PHE A 434 -13.82 19.66 -23.33
N ARG A 435 -14.37 18.85 -24.24
CA ARG A 435 -15.22 19.31 -25.34
C ARG A 435 -16.67 18.89 -25.09
N ASP A 436 -17.59 19.83 -25.40
CA ASP A 436 -19.00 19.49 -25.42
C ASP A 436 -19.29 18.49 -26.56
N PRO A 437 -19.75 17.27 -26.27
CA PRO A 437 -20.09 16.30 -27.32
C PRO A 437 -21.24 16.75 -28.22
N THR A 438 -22.07 17.71 -27.77
CA THR A 438 -23.18 18.28 -28.54
C THR A 438 -22.77 19.49 -29.36
N GLY A 439 -21.58 20.03 -29.14
CA GLY A 439 -21.02 21.17 -29.89
C GLY A 439 -21.61 22.52 -29.56
N THR A 440 -22.37 22.69 -28.48
CA THR A 440 -23.15 23.88 -28.20
C THR A 440 -22.63 24.74 -27.06
N SER A 441 -21.78 24.22 -26.13
CA SER A 441 -21.31 25.00 -24.98
C SER A 441 -20.16 24.32 -24.25
N PHE A 442 -19.21 25.09 -23.67
CA PHE A 442 -18.18 24.60 -22.76
C PHE A 442 -18.75 23.98 -21.46
N THR A 443 -19.97 24.36 -21.08
CA THR A 443 -20.63 23.86 -19.87
C THR A 443 -21.20 22.44 -20.02
N GLY A 444 -21.22 21.88 -21.23
CA GLY A 444 -21.69 20.54 -21.55
C GLY A 444 -20.58 19.48 -21.69
N ALA A 445 -19.33 19.80 -21.32
CA ALA A 445 -18.22 18.86 -21.43
C ALA A 445 -18.20 17.82 -20.27
N TYR A 446 -17.47 16.72 -20.46
CA TYR A 446 -17.28 15.71 -19.40
C TYR A 446 -16.46 16.21 -18.22
N ALA A 447 -15.58 17.19 -18.43
CA ALA A 447 -14.90 17.97 -17.40
C ALA A 447 -14.73 19.42 -17.86
N ASP A 448 -14.69 20.32 -16.90
CA ASP A 448 -14.51 21.76 -17.15
C ASP A 448 -13.02 22.11 -17.10
N LEU A 449 -12.42 22.46 -18.24
CA LEU A 449 -11.02 22.85 -18.37
C LEU A 449 -10.66 24.08 -17.51
N SER A 450 -11.65 24.94 -17.19
CA SER A 450 -11.41 26.07 -16.30
C SER A 450 -11.20 25.70 -14.83
N THR A 451 -11.54 24.46 -14.44
CA THR A 451 -11.45 23.96 -13.07
C THR A 451 -10.63 22.68 -12.94
N SER A 452 -10.36 22.01 -14.04
CA SER A 452 -9.63 20.73 -14.10
C SER A 452 -8.52 20.84 -15.13
N ALA A 453 -7.29 20.50 -14.75
CA ALA A 453 -6.18 20.49 -15.69
C ALA A 453 -6.25 19.28 -16.62
N GLN A 454 -5.83 19.46 -17.87
CA GLN A 454 -5.77 18.43 -18.89
C GLN A 454 -4.53 17.55 -18.77
N SER A 455 -3.45 18.08 -18.22
CA SER A 455 -2.25 17.31 -17.96
C SER A 455 -1.59 17.71 -16.65
N ALA A 456 -0.78 16.80 -16.11
CA ALA A 456 0.12 17.11 -15.00
C ALA A 456 1.45 16.41 -15.23
N ARG A 457 2.57 17.13 -15.05
CA ARG A 457 3.94 16.66 -15.20
C ARG A 457 4.69 16.93 -13.91
N SER A 458 5.29 15.89 -13.32
CA SER A 458 5.92 15.99 -12.02
C SER A 458 7.35 15.48 -12.04
N TRP A 459 8.27 16.27 -11.48
CA TRP A 459 9.61 15.86 -11.10
C TRP A 459 9.67 15.71 -9.59
N THR A 460 10.13 14.55 -9.12
CA THR A 460 10.31 14.31 -7.69
C THR A 460 11.73 13.84 -7.44
N GLY A 461 12.46 14.55 -6.60
CA GLY A 461 13.78 14.16 -6.10
C GLY A 461 13.74 13.94 -4.59
N GLY A 462 14.58 13.06 -4.06
CA GLY A 462 14.55 12.81 -2.62
C GLY A 462 15.67 11.96 -2.08
N VAL A 463 15.66 11.82 -0.75
CA VAL A 463 16.60 11.05 0.02
C VAL A 463 15.83 10.15 0.98
N ASN A 464 16.20 8.88 1.01
CA ASN A 464 15.77 7.91 2.02
C ASN A 464 16.96 7.59 2.92
N TRP A 465 16.77 7.73 4.23
CA TRP A 465 17.71 7.30 5.24
C TRP A 465 17.12 6.14 6.03
N TYR A 466 17.62 4.95 5.81
CA TYR A 466 17.26 3.73 6.53
C TYR A 466 18.15 3.62 7.76
N LEU A 467 17.60 3.96 8.94
CA LEU A 467 18.33 3.86 10.20
C LEU A 467 18.64 2.39 10.53
N ASN A 468 17.69 1.53 10.27
CA ASN A 468 17.79 0.08 10.35
C ASN A 468 16.76 -0.55 9.38
N GLN A 469 16.63 -1.86 9.38
CA GLN A 469 15.67 -2.58 8.52
C GLN A 469 14.20 -2.14 8.72
N ASN A 470 13.85 -1.61 9.90
CA ASN A 470 12.50 -1.32 10.34
C ASN A 470 12.14 0.18 10.31
N THR A 471 13.16 1.05 10.44
CA THR A 471 12.96 2.49 10.60
C THR A 471 13.58 3.28 9.46
N ARG A 472 12.79 4.14 8.84
CA ARG A 472 13.22 5.01 7.72
C ARG A 472 12.75 6.44 7.94
N VAL A 473 13.63 7.40 7.64
CA VAL A 473 13.29 8.79 7.40
C VAL A 473 13.40 9.05 5.90
N ALA A 474 12.41 9.70 5.31
CA ALA A 474 12.39 10.02 3.89
C ALA A 474 12.03 11.48 3.68
N LEU A 475 12.69 12.13 2.73
CA LEU A 475 12.45 13.49 2.30
C LEU A 475 12.30 13.51 0.78
N ASN A 476 11.19 14.05 0.27
CA ASN A 476 10.98 14.24 -1.15
C ASN A 476 10.59 15.70 -1.42
N TYR A 477 11.19 16.28 -2.43
CA TYR A 477 10.72 17.51 -3.06
C TYR A 477 10.08 17.17 -4.39
N SER A 478 8.86 17.65 -4.64
CA SER A 478 8.18 17.49 -5.92
C SER A 478 7.79 18.84 -6.50
N HIS A 479 7.95 18.96 -7.82
CA HIS A 479 7.52 20.07 -8.63
C HIS A 479 6.59 19.56 -9.72
N THR A 480 5.35 20.04 -9.73
CA THR A 480 4.31 19.63 -10.69
C THR A 480 3.82 20.83 -11.47
N THR A 481 3.82 20.72 -12.79
CA THR A 481 3.24 21.69 -13.73
C THR A 481 1.96 21.14 -14.31
N PHE A 482 1.05 22.03 -14.70
CA PHE A 482 -0.29 21.69 -15.18
C PHE A 482 -0.63 22.44 -16.47
N ASP A 483 -1.47 21.85 -17.33
CA ASP A 483 -2.07 22.52 -18.47
C ASP A 483 -3.57 22.74 -18.17
N GLY A 484 -4.03 23.99 -18.06
CA GLY A 484 -5.41 24.36 -17.71
C GLY A 484 -5.71 24.38 -16.21
N GLY A 485 -6.97 24.51 -15.84
CA GLY A 485 -7.46 24.40 -14.46
C GLY A 485 -7.47 25.68 -13.63
N ALA A 486 -7.16 26.87 -14.20
CA ALA A 486 -7.09 28.15 -13.46
C ALA A 486 -8.10 29.21 -13.89
N GLY A 487 -9.26 28.84 -14.39
CA GLY A 487 -10.30 29.77 -14.82
C GLY A 487 -10.08 30.29 -16.23
N VAL A 488 -11.03 31.12 -16.68
CA VAL A 488 -11.00 31.72 -18.02
C VAL A 488 -10.19 33.01 -17.95
N GLY A 489 -9.14 33.12 -18.75
CA GLY A 489 -8.32 34.32 -18.88
C GLY A 489 -8.88 35.30 -19.91
N THR A 490 -8.38 36.54 -19.87
CA THR A 490 -8.76 37.57 -20.85
C THR A 490 -7.88 37.54 -22.11
N SER A 491 -6.77 36.78 -22.14
CA SER A 491 -5.83 36.57 -23.27
C SER A 491 -4.55 35.88 -22.79
N PRO A 492 -3.80 35.11 -23.59
CA PRO A 492 -4.09 34.59 -24.93
C PRO A 492 -4.69 33.16 -24.91
N ILE A 493 -5.14 32.72 -26.09
CA ILE A 493 -5.69 31.37 -26.35
C ILE A 493 -4.59 30.34 -26.12
N ASN A 494 -4.83 29.30 -25.27
CA ASN A 494 -3.95 28.18 -25.08
C ASN A 494 -3.91 27.28 -26.34
N ALA A 495 -3.05 26.23 -26.33
CA ALA A 495 -2.90 25.29 -27.43
C ALA A 495 -4.22 24.59 -27.87
N ALA A 496 -5.23 24.55 -26.96
CA ALA A 496 -6.56 24.00 -27.23
C ALA A 496 -7.53 25.01 -27.82
N GLY A 497 -7.10 26.28 -28.11
CA GLY A 497 -7.94 27.32 -28.66
C GLY A 497 -8.89 27.97 -27.66
N THR A 498 -8.63 27.85 -26.36
CA THR A 498 -9.44 28.40 -25.27
C THR A 498 -8.66 29.40 -24.46
N ASN A 499 -9.33 30.41 -23.89
CA ASN A 499 -8.73 31.41 -23.00
C ASN A 499 -8.60 30.87 -21.56
N VAL A 500 -8.34 29.57 -21.36
CA VAL A 500 -8.17 29.01 -20.05
C VAL A 500 -6.72 29.16 -19.60
N ARG A 501 -6.51 29.59 -18.35
CA ARG A 501 -5.20 29.74 -17.74
C ARG A 501 -4.75 28.42 -17.13
N ASP A 502 -3.44 28.18 -17.15
CA ASP A 502 -2.84 27.08 -16.42
C ASP A 502 -2.85 27.40 -14.92
N ARG A 503 -3.14 26.38 -14.11
CA ARG A 503 -3.03 26.53 -12.66
C ARG A 503 -1.57 26.69 -12.26
N PRO A 504 -1.31 27.40 -11.14
CA PRO A 504 0.05 27.55 -10.64
C PRO A 504 0.73 26.21 -10.41
N ASP A 505 2.05 26.20 -10.62
CA ASP A 505 2.89 25.05 -10.34
C ASP A 505 2.78 24.64 -8.86
N GLU A 506 2.74 23.36 -8.60
CA GLU A 506 2.74 22.83 -7.24
C GLU A 506 4.17 22.48 -6.81
N HIS A 507 4.64 23.11 -5.74
CA HIS A 507 5.91 22.83 -5.09
C HIS A 507 5.63 22.24 -3.71
N ALA A 508 5.99 20.98 -3.49
CA ALA A 508 5.74 20.29 -2.23
C ALA A 508 7.01 19.65 -1.67
N LEU A 509 7.30 19.91 -0.39
CA LEU A 509 8.31 19.20 0.39
C LEU A 509 7.63 18.24 1.35
N LEU A 510 7.83 16.96 1.11
CA LEU A 510 7.19 15.88 1.85
C LEU A 510 8.24 15.17 2.70
N THR A 511 7.99 15.06 4.00
CA THR A 511 8.85 14.32 4.93
C THR A 511 8.07 13.19 5.57
N ARG A 512 8.69 12.03 5.76
CA ARG A 512 8.08 10.85 6.40
C ARG A 512 9.00 10.24 7.43
N LEU A 513 8.47 9.96 8.60
CA LEU A 513 9.02 8.98 9.53
C LEU A 513 8.21 7.69 9.42
N GLN A 514 8.91 6.58 9.21
CA GLN A 514 8.30 5.26 9.05
C GLN A 514 8.88 4.25 10.04
N LEU A 515 7.99 3.45 10.63
CA LEU A 515 8.31 2.22 11.36
C LEU A 515 7.53 1.07 10.73
N ALA A 516 8.24 -0.01 10.35
CA ALA A 516 7.65 -1.23 9.78
C ALA A 516 8.28 -2.47 10.43
N PHE A 517 7.49 -3.43 10.88
CA PHE A 517 7.97 -4.64 11.54
C PHE A 517 7.11 -5.86 11.23
#